data_a31cf3a1892971018a5f9669027ed018
#
_entry.id   a31cf3a1892971018a5f9669027ed018
#
_cell.length_a   1.000
_cell.length_b   1.000
_cell.length_c   1.000
_cell.angle_alpha   90.00
_cell.angle_beta   90.00
_cell.angle_gamma   90.00
#
_symmetry.space_group_name_H-M   'P 1'
#
loop_
_entity.id
_entity.type
_entity.pdbx_description
1 polymer ?
#
loop_
_entity_poly.entity_id
_entity_poly.type
_entity_poly.pdbx_seq_one_letter_code
_entity_poly.pdbx_strand_id
1 'polypeptide(L)'
;MPKAFSKNKLETDMQVYDYALNLLTFRDYSASDMLLKLERKGAEKLFAEKAVAKLKEYDFINEKRYAQRVYEAWLSKKYYGRQHLEAELHKKHVLEEYIPLIMESFTEEEEAARAELACQQFLQKNARKLNQVDQKLQAAGVRFMAARGFSGRQAYIILDKLRECNAD
;
A
#
# COMPACT_ATOMS: atom_id res chain seq x y z
N MET A 1 -7.09 -7.08 -29.70
CA MET A 1 -5.65 -6.75 -29.57
C MET A 1 -5.52 -5.31 -29.10
N PRO A 2 -4.82 -5.01 -28.02
CA PRO A 2 -4.60 -3.61 -27.61
C PRO A 2 -3.77 -2.90 -28.68
N LYS A 3 -4.28 -1.75 -29.16
CA LYS A 3 -3.54 -0.90 -30.09
C LYS A 3 -2.26 -0.40 -29.40
N ALA A 4 -1.11 -0.68 -29.99
CA ALA A 4 0.16 -0.11 -29.55
C ALA A 4 0.11 1.41 -29.79
N PHE A 5 -0.05 2.18 -28.70
CA PHE A 5 0.04 3.63 -28.75
C PHE A 5 1.50 4.02 -28.99
N SER A 6 1.74 4.64 -30.15
CA SER A 6 2.99 5.23 -30.56
C SER A 6 3.53 6.23 -29.50
N LYS A 7 4.83 6.54 -29.57
CA LYS A 7 5.52 7.58 -28.76
C LYS A 7 4.92 8.99 -28.91
N ASN A 8 3.86 9.18 -29.68
CA ASN A 8 3.27 10.45 -30.00
C ASN A 8 2.51 11.04 -28.81
N LYS A 9 2.63 12.33 -28.67
CA LYS A 9 1.89 13.19 -27.75
C LYS A 9 0.38 13.01 -27.96
N LEU A 10 -0.39 13.02 -26.90
CA LEU A 10 -1.86 12.94 -26.96
C LEU A 10 -2.42 14.34 -27.24
N GLU A 11 -2.91 14.60 -28.45
CA GLU A 11 -3.24 15.94 -28.93
C GLU A 11 -4.75 16.23 -28.98
N THR A 12 -5.59 15.19 -28.85
CA THR A 12 -7.04 15.35 -28.91
C THR A 12 -7.74 14.67 -27.72
N ASP A 13 -8.94 15.18 -27.36
CA ASP A 13 -9.82 14.59 -26.33
C ASP A 13 -10.00 13.08 -26.53
N MET A 14 -10.25 12.65 -27.78
CA MET A 14 -10.48 11.25 -28.12
C MET A 14 -9.24 10.39 -27.87
N GLN A 15 -8.06 10.86 -28.28
CA GLN A 15 -6.80 10.13 -28.07
C GLN A 15 -6.50 9.99 -26.58
N VAL A 16 -6.74 11.03 -25.77
CA VAL A 16 -6.55 11.00 -24.33
C VAL A 16 -7.49 10.00 -23.67
N TYR A 17 -8.76 10.03 -24.05
CA TYR A 17 -9.77 9.12 -23.51
C TYR A 17 -9.50 7.65 -23.87
N ASP A 18 -9.19 7.36 -25.14
CA ASP A 18 -8.87 6.02 -25.61
C ASP A 18 -7.60 5.48 -24.94
N TYR A 19 -6.59 6.33 -24.74
CA TYR A 19 -5.39 5.95 -24.03
C TYR A 19 -5.68 5.62 -22.56
N ALA A 20 -6.50 6.42 -21.89
CA ALA A 20 -6.92 6.18 -20.51
C ALA A 20 -7.72 4.88 -20.38
N LEU A 21 -8.68 4.61 -21.27
CA LEU A 21 -9.40 3.33 -21.32
C LEU A 21 -8.43 2.15 -21.49
N ASN A 22 -7.46 2.27 -22.38
CA ASN A 22 -6.46 1.23 -22.58
C ASN A 22 -5.62 0.97 -21.32
N LEU A 23 -5.26 2.01 -20.54
CA LEU A 23 -4.57 1.83 -19.26
C LEU A 23 -5.43 1.04 -18.26
N LEU A 24 -6.73 1.29 -18.21
CA LEU A 24 -7.67 0.61 -17.31
C LEU A 24 -7.89 -0.87 -17.67
N THR A 25 -7.54 -1.31 -18.88
CA THR A 25 -7.56 -2.75 -19.22
C THR A 25 -6.47 -3.55 -18.49
N PHE A 26 -5.40 -2.89 -18.05
CA PHE A 26 -4.27 -3.55 -17.37
C PHE A 26 -4.39 -3.52 -15.85
N ARG A 27 -4.89 -2.43 -15.29
CA ARG A 27 -5.08 -2.26 -13.84
C ARG A 27 -6.01 -1.09 -13.52
N ASP A 28 -6.50 -1.06 -12.29
CA ASP A 28 -7.20 0.13 -11.79
C ASP A 28 -6.24 1.30 -11.52
N TYR A 29 -6.80 2.48 -11.60
CA TYR A 29 -6.14 3.74 -11.28
C TYR A 29 -7.05 4.59 -10.40
N SER A 30 -6.47 5.33 -9.45
CA SER A 30 -7.15 6.50 -8.87
C SER A 30 -7.27 7.60 -9.93
N ALA A 31 -8.18 8.55 -9.72
CA ALA A 31 -8.29 9.70 -10.61
C ALA A 31 -6.99 10.49 -10.66
N SER A 32 -6.33 10.68 -9.52
CA SER A 32 -5.04 11.39 -9.43
C SER A 32 -3.93 10.68 -10.20
N ASP A 33 -3.80 9.37 -10.07
CA ASP A 33 -2.81 8.60 -10.83
C ASP A 33 -3.09 8.64 -12.33
N MET A 34 -4.36 8.58 -12.72
CA MET A 34 -4.75 8.67 -14.13
C MET A 34 -4.38 10.03 -14.70
N LEU A 35 -4.71 11.14 -14.00
CA LEU A 35 -4.34 12.50 -14.42
C LEU A 35 -2.82 12.61 -14.62
N LEU A 36 -2.03 12.23 -13.62
CA LEU A 36 -0.56 12.26 -13.72
C LEU A 36 -0.03 11.43 -14.89
N LYS A 37 -0.66 10.29 -15.16
CA LYS A 37 -0.25 9.40 -16.25
C LYS A 37 -0.52 10.02 -17.61
N LEU A 38 -1.68 10.67 -17.78
CA LEU A 38 -2.08 11.34 -19.01
C LEU A 38 -1.19 12.55 -19.28
N GLU A 39 -0.95 13.39 -18.28
CA GLU A 39 -0.06 14.56 -18.38
C GLU A 39 1.38 14.15 -18.74
N ARG A 40 1.92 13.13 -18.09
CA ARG A 40 3.26 12.57 -18.40
C ARG A 40 3.34 12.02 -19.84
N LYS A 41 2.23 11.56 -20.39
CA LYS A 41 2.14 11.12 -21.80
C LYS A 41 2.02 12.30 -22.77
N GLY A 42 1.88 13.52 -22.24
CA GLY A 42 1.83 14.76 -23.02
C GLY A 42 0.43 15.22 -23.36
N ALA A 43 -0.58 14.72 -22.66
CA ALA A 43 -1.94 15.28 -22.74
C ALA A 43 -1.98 16.68 -22.15
N GLU A 44 -2.71 17.58 -22.81
CA GLU A 44 -3.06 18.87 -22.22
C GLU A 44 -3.94 18.65 -20.97
N LYS A 45 -3.71 19.44 -19.92
CA LYS A 45 -4.39 19.31 -18.63
C LYS A 45 -5.92 19.27 -18.78
N LEU A 46 -6.47 20.17 -19.59
CA LEU A 46 -7.91 20.24 -19.85
C LEU A 46 -8.46 18.92 -20.44
N PHE A 47 -7.73 18.30 -21.37
CA PHE A 47 -8.14 17.03 -21.98
C PHE A 47 -8.02 15.88 -21.00
N ALA A 48 -6.97 15.87 -20.17
CA ALA A 48 -6.79 14.87 -19.10
C ALA A 48 -7.93 14.95 -18.07
N GLU A 49 -8.28 16.15 -17.60
CA GLU A 49 -9.38 16.38 -16.66
C GLU A 49 -10.73 15.93 -17.22
N LYS A 50 -11.04 16.29 -18.47
CA LYS A 50 -12.26 15.83 -19.16
C LYS A 50 -12.33 14.31 -19.31
N ALA A 51 -11.21 13.69 -19.70
CA ALA A 51 -11.16 12.23 -19.82
C ALA A 51 -11.42 11.54 -18.48
N VAL A 52 -10.77 12.01 -17.41
CA VAL A 52 -10.98 11.44 -16.06
C VAL A 52 -12.41 11.67 -15.56
N ALA A 53 -12.99 12.86 -15.78
CA ALA A 53 -14.38 13.14 -15.41
C ALA A 53 -15.34 12.16 -16.10
N LYS A 54 -15.17 11.94 -17.40
CA LYS A 54 -15.97 11.01 -18.18
C LYS A 54 -15.78 9.55 -17.72
N LEU A 55 -14.55 9.15 -17.40
CA LEU A 55 -14.28 7.81 -16.85
C LEU A 55 -14.93 7.59 -15.48
N LYS A 56 -15.03 8.62 -14.66
CA LYS A 56 -15.78 8.57 -13.38
C LYS A 56 -17.29 8.49 -13.61
N GLU A 57 -17.82 9.26 -14.54
CA GLU A 57 -19.24 9.24 -14.91
C GLU A 57 -19.70 7.83 -15.34
N TYR A 58 -18.89 7.13 -16.12
CA TYR A 58 -19.16 5.75 -16.55
C TYR A 58 -18.67 4.66 -15.59
N ASP A 59 -18.28 5.01 -14.38
CA ASP A 59 -17.76 4.10 -13.32
C ASP A 59 -16.52 3.27 -13.74
N PHE A 60 -15.79 3.70 -14.76
CA PHE A 60 -14.50 3.09 -15.09
C PHE A 60 -13.43 3.44 -14.05
N ILE A 61 -13.47 4.67 -13.50
CA ILE A 61 -12.71 5.09 -12.33
C ILE A 61 -13.67 5.23 -11.15
N ASN A 62 -13.45 4.42 -10.12
CA ASN A 62 -14.24 4.43 -8.88
C ASN A 62 -13.27 4.40 -7.68
N GLU A 63 -13.20 5.52 -6.96
CA GLU A 63 -12.23 5.72 -5.89
C GLU A 63 -12.46 4.76 -4.70
N LYS A 64 -13.72 4.48 -4.35
CA LYS A 64 -14.05 3.52 -3.30
C LYS A 64 -13.59 2.11 -3.65
N ARG A 65 -13.88 1.66 -4.87
CA ARG A 65 -13.43 0.36 -5.39
C ARG A 65 -11.91 0.30 -5.45
N TYR A 66 -11.26 1.38 -5.87
CA TYR A 66 -9.81 1.49 -5.90
C TYR A 66 -9.20 1.35 -4.51
N ALA A 67 -9.71 2.11 -3.52
CA ALA A 67 -9.26 2.03 -2.13
C ALA A 67 -9.37 0.61 -1.57
N GLN A 68 -10.50 -0.05 -1.79
CA GLN A 68 -10.73 -1.43 -1.37
C GLN A 68 -9.72 -2.41 -2.01
N ARG A 69 -9.43 -2.26 -3.30
CA ARG A 69 -8.45 -3.11 -3.99
C ARG A 69 -7.01 -2.88 -3.51
N VAL A 70 -6.65 -1.63 -3.19
CA VAL A 70 -5.34 -1.34 -2.56
C VAL A 70 -5.22 -2.06 -1.22
N TYR A 71 -6.28 -2.04 -0.41
CA TYR A 71 -6.33 -2.75 0.87
C TYR A 71 -6.21 -4.25 0.69
N GLU A 72 -7.01 -4.86 -0.18
CA GLU A 72 -6.98 -6.30 -0.46
C GLU A 72 -5.59 -6.76 -0.94
N ALA A 73 -4.96 -6.00 -1.85
CA ALA A 73 -3.60 -6.26 -2.29
C ALA A 73 -2.58 -6.15 -1.15
N TRP A 74 -2.79 -5.18 -0.23
CA TRP A 74 -1.94 -5.01 0.93
C TRP A 74 -2.09 -6.15 1.94
N LEU A 75 -3.27 -6.75 2.08
CA LEU A 75 -3.52 -7.87 2.98
C LEU A 75 -2.59 -9.07 2.73
N SER A 76 -2.08 -9.24 1.52
CA SER A 76 -1.08 -10.25 1.20
C SER A 76 0.27 -10.06 1.90
N LYS A 77 0.55 -8.85 2.38
CA LYS A 77 1.77 -8.47 3.11
C LYS A 77 1.65 -8.81 4.59
N LYS A 78 1.80 -10.08 4.94
CA LYS A 78 1.50 -10.65 6.28
C LYS A 78 2.29 -10.08 7.47
N TYR A 79 3.41 -9.37 7.23
CA TYR A 79 4.35 -8.95 8.27
C TYR A 79 4.37 -7.44 8.49
N TYR A 80 3.27 -6.74 8.19
CA TYR A 80 3.19 -5.28 8.28
C TYR A 80 1.97 -4.84 9.08
N GLY A 81 2.16 -3.76 9.87
CA GLY A 81 1.15 -3.17 10.75
C GLY A 81 0.42 -1.99 10.16
N ARG A 82 -0.38 -1.35 10.99
CA ARG A 82 -1.32 -0.26 10.69
C ARG A 82 -0.67 0.95 10.02
N GLN A 83 0.48 1.41 10.54
CA GLN A 83 1.18 2.56 9.96
C GLN A 83 1.69 2.30 8.54
N HIS A 84 2.11 1.05 8.25
CA HIS A 84 2.49 0.69 6.89
C HIS A 84 1.28 0.64 5.95
N LEU A 85 0.10 0.20 6.44
CA LEU A 85 -1.13 0.26 5.65
C LEU A 85 -1.46 1.72 5.28
N GLU A 86 -1.49 2.60 6.26
CA GLU A 86 -1.78 4.03 6.06
C GLU A 86 -0.81 4.66 5.06
N ALA A 87 0.50 4.44 5.25
CA ALA A 87 1.52 4.92 4.32
C ALA A 87 1.35 4.36 2.89
N GLU A 88 0.93 3.10 2.75
CA GLU A 88 0.66 2.51 1.43
C GLU A 88 -0.57 3.12 0.76
N LEU A 89 -1.64 3.42 1.52
CA LEU A 89 -2.84 4.10 1.00
C LEU A 89 -2.49 5.48 0.45
N HIS A 90 -1.75 6.29 1.21
CA HIS A 90 -1.26 7.60 0.74
C HIS A 90 -0.35 7.46 -0.49
N LYS A 91 0.60 6.55 -0.45
CA LYS A 91 1.52 6.27 -1.58
C LYS A 91 0.80 5.86 -2.86
N LYS A 92 -0.35 5.21 -2.71
CA LYS A 92 -1.22 4.80 -3.82
C LYS A 92 -2.23 5.86 -4.23
N HIS A 93 -2.13 7.07 -3.66
CA HIS A 93 -3.03 8.19 -3.92
C HIS A 93 -4.51 7.82 -3.72
N VAL A 94 -4.80 7.01 -2.69
CA VAL A 94 -6.17 6.81 -2.22
C VAL A 94 -6.68 8.13 -1.66
N LEU A 95 -7.91 8.51 -2.02
CA LEU A 95 -8.49 9.75 -1.53
C LEU A 95 -8.65 9.73 0.00
N GLU A 96 -8.34 10.85 0.64
CA GLU A 96 -8.34 11.01 2.11
C GLU A 96 -9.67 10.59 2.76
N GLU A 97 -10.79 10.79 2.09
CA GLU A 97 -12.12 10.39 2.60
C GLU A 97 -12.31 8.87 2.75
N TYR A 98 -11.56 8.05 2.00
CA TYR A 98 -11.65 6.59 2.07
C TYR A 98 -10.62 5.96 3.01
N ILE A 99 -9.56 6.68 3.38
CA ILE A 99 -8.51 6.15 4.27
C ILE A 99 -9.07 5.73 5.63
N PRO A 100 -9.86 6.56 6.35
CA PRO A 100 -10.44 6.16 7.63
C PRO A 100 -11.30 4.89 7.52
N LEU A 101 -12.11 4.76 6.47
CA LEU A 101 -12.97 3.60 6.25
C LEU A 101 -12.16 2.30 6.09
N ILE A 102 -11.05 2.39 5.35
CA ILE A 102 -10.12 1.25 5.20
C ILE A 102 -9.42 0.95 6.53
N MET A 103 -8.97 1.98 7.25
CA MET A 103 -8.28 1.82 8.52
C MET A 103 -9.17 1.21 9.62
N GLU A 104 -10.48 1.48 9.61
CA GLU A 104 -11.46 0.83 10.48
C GLU A 104 -11.66 -0.65 10.15
N SER A 105 -11.52 -1.01 8.87
CA SER A 105 -11.63 -2.41 8.43
C SER A 105 -10.46 -3.28 8.89
N PHE A 106 -9.33 -2.68 9.25
CA PHE A 106 -8.16 -3.39 9.77
C PHE A 106 -8.18 -3.38 11.30
N THR A 107 -8.58 -4.50 11.89
CA THR A 107 -8.83 -4.62 13.33
C THR A 107 -7.55 -4.69 14.17
N GLU A 108 -7.66 -4.44 15.48
CA GLU A 108 -6.52 -4.59 16.41
C GLU A 108 -6.10 -6.05 16.54
N GLU A 109 -7.04 -7.00 16.46
CA GLU A 109 -6.77 -8.43 16.50
C GLU A 109 -5.95 -8.87 15.26
N GLU A 110 -6.30 -8.36 14.07
CA GLU A 110 -5.53 -8.61 12.85
C GLU A 110 -4.13 -8.03 12.94
N GLU A 111 -3.98 -6.83 13.49
CA GLU A 111 -2.66 -6.23 13.68
C GLU A 111 -1.82 -7.02 14.69
N ALA A 112 -2.41 -7.47 15.81
CA ALA A 112 -1.74 -8.29 16.80
C ALA A 112 -1.28 -9.63 16.21
N ALA A 113 -2.12 -10.31 15.44
CA ALA A 113 -1.76 -11.55 14.76
C ALA A 113 -0.58 -11.35 13.78
N ARG A 114 -0.56 -10.24 13.05
CA ARG A 114 0.56 -9.89 12.14
C ARG A 114 1.83 -9.53 12.89
N ALA A 115 1.71 -8.86 14.03
CA ALA A 115 2.85 -8.57 14.92
C ALA A 115 3.50 -9.86 15.42
N GLU A 116 2.72 -10.85 15.83
CA GLU A 116 3.22 -12.16 16.23
C GLU A 116 3.98 -12.86 15.10
N LEU A 117 3.44 -12.88 13.88
CA LEU A 117 4.12 -13.43 12.71
C LEU A 117 5.44 -12.70 12.39
N ALA A 118 5.45 -11.37 12.54
CA ALA A 118 6.66 -10.57 12.33
C ALA A 118 7.72 -10.88 13.41
N CYS A 119 7.31 -11.03 14.66
CA CYS A 119 8.19 -11.48 15.74
C CYS A 119 8.81 -12.85 15.44
N GLN A 120 8.02 -13.83 15.06
CA GLN A 120 8.52 -15.16 14.68
C GLN A 120 9.54 -15.08 13.54
N GLN A 121 9.29 -14.26 12.53
CA GLN A 121 10.23 -14.04 11.44
C GLN A 121 11.56 -13.45 11.93
N PHE A 122 11.52 -12.49 12.86
CA PHE A 122 12.71 -11.90 13.46
C PHE A 122 13.50 -12.93 14.26
N LEU A 123 12.82 -13.69 15.12
CA LEU A 123 13.45 -14.73 15.94
C LEU A 123 14.12 -15.80 15.07
N GLN A 124 13.44 -16.31 14.06
CA GLN A 124 14.01 -17.28 13.10
C GLN A 124 15.28 -16.76 12.43
N LYS A 125 15.28 -15.51 11.96
CA LYS A 125 16.44 -14.88 11.32
C LYS A 125 17.62 -14.67 12.29
N ASN A 126 17.35 -14.59 13.59
CA ASN A 126 18.35 -14.34 14.62
C ASN A 126 18.57 -15.54 15.55
N ALA A 127 18.14 -16.74 15.18
CA ALA A 127 18.15 -17.94 16.02
C ALA A 127 19.49 -18.19 16.72
N ARG A 128 20.61 -17.96 16.02
CA ARG A 128 21.98 -18.14 16.59
C ARG A 128 22.32 -17.15 17.70
N LYS A 129 21.58 -16.04 17.83
CA LYS A 129 21.81 -14.98 18.82
C LYS A 129 20.87 -15.06 20.03
N LEU A 130 19.87 -15.94 19.98
CA LEU A 130 18.86 -16.04 21.03
C LEU A 130 19.42 -16.58 22.35
N ASN A 131 20.54 -17.32 22.32
CA ASN A 131 21.21 -17.78 23.52
C ASN A 131 21.90 -16.66 24.32
N GLN A 132 22.06 -15.48 23.75
CA GLN A 132 22.67 -14.30 24.39
C GLN A 132 21.95 -13.05 23.92
N VAL A 133 20.75 -12.85 24.43
CA VAL A 133 19.93 -11.68 24.09
C VAL A 133 20.50 -10.44 24.78
N ASP A 134 21.23 -9.63 24.02
CA ASP A 134 21.79 -8.35 24.47
C ASP A 134 20.88 -7.15 24.11
N GLN A 135 21.25 -5.96 24.62
CA GLN A 135 20.53 -4.74 24.32
C GLN A 135 20.52 -4.38 22.81
N LYS A 136 21.57 -4.80 22.06
CA LYS A 136 21.63 -4.54 20.62
C LYS A 136 20.60 -5.36 19.85
N LEU A 137 20.41 -6.63 20.24
CA LEU A 137 19.39 -7.51 19.65
C LEU A 137 17.98 -7.02 20.00
N GLN A 138 17.75 -6.60 21.25
CA GLN A 138 16.48 -6.00 21.67
C GLN A 138 16.14 -4.74 20.86
N ALA A 139 17.09 -3.80 20.76
CA ALA A 139 16.92 -2.58 19.95
C ALA A 139 16.72 -2.88 18.46
N ALA A 140 17.41 -3.91 17.92
CA ALA A 140 17.20 -4.35 16.54
C ALA A 140 15.80 -4.92 16.33
N GLY A 141 15.27 -5.67 17.29
CA GLY A 141 13.90 -6.21 17.27
C GLY A 141 12.86 -5.09 17.23
N VAL A 142 12.96 -4.11 18.12
CA VAL A 142 12.02 -2.97 18.13
C VAL A 142 12.09 -2.19 16.82
N ARG A 143 13.29 -1.89 16.31
CA ARG A 143 13.45 -1.22 15.00
C ARG A 143 12.85 -2.03 13.85
N PHE A 144 13.01 -3.35 13.88
CA PHE A 144 12.42 -4.25 12.88
C PHE A 144 10.89 -4.17 12.88
N MET A 145 10.25 -4.14 14.05
CA MET A 145 8.80 -4.00 14.18
C MET A 145 8.33 -2.60 13.73
N ALA A 146 9.01 -1.55 14.20
CA ALA A 146 8.71 -0.17 13.83
C ALA A 146 8.84 0.06 12.31
N ALA A 147 9.89 -0.47 11.67
CA ALA A 147 10.08 -0.38 10.22
C ALA A 147 8.99 -1.09 9.40
N ARG A 148 8.23 -1.98 10.02
CA ARG A 148 7.08 -2.64 9.43
C ARG A 148 5.75 -1.95 9.73
N GLY A 149 5.81 -0.80 10.39
CA GLY A 149 4.64 0.01 10.71
C GLY A 149 3.81 -0.52 11.88
N PHE A 150 4.39 -1.33 12.75
CA PHE A 150 3.80 -1.61 14.05
C PHE A 150 4.10 -0.48 15.01
N SER A 151 3.10 -0.05 15.78
CA SER A 151 3.22 1.06 16.73
C SER A 151 2.89 0.65 18.16
N GLY A 152 3.37 1.44 19.12
CA GLY A 152 3.03 1.28 20.51
C GLY A 152 3.26 -0.16 21.00
N ARG A 153 2.23 -0.76 21.59
CA ARG A 153 2.28 -2.09 22.20
C ARG A 153 2.74 -3.18 21.21
N GLN A 154 2.29 -3.13 19.97
CA GLN A 154 2.64 -4.13 18.96
C GLN A 154 4.12 -4.09 18.58
N ALA A 155 4.74 -2.92 18.58
CA ALA A 155 6.17 -2.81 18.30
C ALA A 155 7.05 -3.37 19.43
N TYR A 156 6.57 -3.34 20.66
CA TYR A 156 7.31 -3.79 21.83
C TYR A 156 7.08 -5.27 22.19
N ILE A 157 6.12 -5.95 21.60
CA ILE A 157 5.86 -7.39 21.84
C ILE A 157 7.10 -8.24 21.60
N ILE A 158 8.00 -7.80 20.72
CA ILE A 158 9.26 -8.49 20.42
C ILE A 158 10.18 -8.59 21.66
N LEU A 159 10.10 -7.63 22.59
CA LEU A 159 10.94 -7.65 23.79
C LEU A 159 10.52 -8.79 24.74
N ASP A 160 9.22 -9.03 24.84
CA ASP A 160 8.69 -10.12 25.66
C ASP A 160 9.08 -11.47 25.05
N LYS A 161 8.97 -11.60 23.71
CA LYS A 161 9.43 -12.80 23.00
C LYS A 161 10.93 -13.07 23.14
N LEU A 162 11.74 -12.03 23.14
CA LEU A 162 13.18 -12.16 23.34
C LEU A 162 13.53 -12.55 24.79
N ARG A 163 12.74 -12.08 25.77
CA ARG A 163 12.91 -12.47 27.18
C ARG A 163 12.56 -13.94 27.41
N GLU A 164 11.45 -14.41 26.79
CA GLU A 164 11.06 -15.83 26.82
C GLU A 164 12.19 -16.72 26.30
N CYS A 165 12.83 -16.36 25.18
CA CYS A 165 13.93 -17.12 24.60
C CYS A 165 15.23 -17.13 25.47
N ASN A 166 15.38 -16.18 26.38
CA ASN A 166 16.58 -16.09 27.26
C ASN A 166 16.38 -16.78 28.60
N ALA A 167 15.15 -17.25 28.90
CA ALA A 167 14.78 -17.91 30.16
C ALA A 167 14.90 -19.45 30.09
N ASP A 168 15.01 -20.02 28.89
CA ASP A 168 15.23 -21.42 28.59
C ASP A 168 16.73 -21.72 28.35
#